data_084f5ee885f70ade5a682a8b00baa9ba
#
_entry.id   084f5ee885f70ade5a682a8b00baa9ba
#
_cell.length_a   1.000
_cell.length_b   1.000
_cell.length_c   1.000
_cell.angle_alpha   90.00
_cell.angle_beta   90.00
_cell.angle_gamma   90.00
#
_symmetry.space_group_name_H-M   'P 1'
#
loop_
_entity.id
_entity.type
_entity.pdbx_description
1 polymer ?
#
loop_
_entity_poly.entity_id
_entity_poly.type
_entity_poly.pdbx_seq_one_letter_code
_entity_poly.pdbx_strand_id
1 'polypeptide(L)'
;GNRNFSTGALVSTIVATCVTGSGFFIILTKTYSDGFYYLIPTVFIIIQMFITVYFLIPRMGEFLGNVSVAEAMGDIYGKEIRLITAICGILKMVGGIAVQFKVFGNIFNYFLGMDSTYAILLASAIVVVYSSFGGIRAVTYTDVIQFITFGFVVPLIGVVLWNHIYNNNIAFSEIIENSNNGPINIYKGYNIIIIKEETTDNNTTLLRRRIIVTNQQSIIEYE
;
A
#
# COMPACT_ATOMS: atom_id res chain seq x y z
N GLY A 1 7.80 1.29 27.94
CA GLY A 1 9.25 1.17 27.75
C GLY A 1 9.98 2.31 28.44
N ASN A 2 11.03 2.01 29.12
CA ASN A 2 11.77 2.89 30.07
C ASN A 2 12.50 4.07 29.38
N ARG A 3 12.00 4.64 28.28
CA ARG A 3 12.58 5.73 27.44
C ARG A 3 14.05 5.49 26.99
N ASN A 4 14.49 4.21 26.94
CA ASN A 4 15.88 3.83 26.66
C ASN A 4 16.10 3.32 25.22
N PHE A 5 15.27 3.75 24.27
CA PHE A 5 15.52 3.45 22.87
C PHE A 5 16.55 4.43 22.29
N SER A 6 17.48 3.91 21.49
CA SER A 6 18.41 4.75 20.74
C SER A 6 17.65 5.55 19.66
N THR A 7 18.18 6.71 19.30
CA THR A 7 17.62 7.55 18.22
C THR A 7 17.47 6.77 16.92
N GLY A 8 18.45 5.90 16.59
CA GLY A 8 18.38 5.04 15.40
C GLY A 8 17.21 4.07 15.44
N ALA A 9 16.94 3.43 16.58
CA ALA A 9 15.79 2.54 16.73
C ALA A 9 14.45 3.29 16.57
N LEU A 10 14.34 4.51 17.13
CA LEU A 10 13.16 5.33 16.99
C LEU A 10 12.93 5.77 15.54
N VAL A 11 13.97 6.21 14.84
CA VAL A 11 13.89 6.56 13.41
C VAL A 11 13.47 5.35 12.60
N SER A 12 14.07 4.18 12.84
CA SER A 12 13.70 2.94 12.15
C SER A 12 12.22 2.57 12.34
N THR A 13 11.72 2.67 13.59
CA THR A 13 10.30 2.40 13.89
C THR A 13 9.37 3.38 13.18
N ILE A 14 9.70 4.69 13.17
CA ILE A 14 8.89 5.69 12.48
C ILE A 14 8.84 5.39 10.98
N VAL A 15 10.00 5.14 10.35
CA VAL A 15 10.06 4.84 8.92
C VAL A 15 9.34 3.53 8.60
N ALA A 16 9.54 2.46 9.38
CA ALA A 16 8.87 1.18 9.19
C ALA A 16 7.34 1.30 9.33
N THR A 17 6.86 2.18 10.21
CA THR A 17 5.42 2.46 10.37
C THR A 17 4.86 3.24 9.18
N CYS A 18 5.63 4.14 8.59
CA CYS A 18 5.21 4.93 7.43
C CYS A 18 5.31 4.14 6.11
N VAL A 19 6.35 3.31 5.97
CA VAL A 19 6.61 2.49 4.78
C VAL A 19 6.22 1.05 5.06
N THR A 20 4.95 0.74 4.91
CA THR A 20 4.44 -0.62 5.10
C THR A 20 4.48 -1.42 3.80
N GLY A 21 4.71 -2.74 3.90
CA GLY A 21 4.65 -3.63 2.74
C GLY A 21 3.29 -3.60 2.02
N SER A 22 2.20 -3.49 2.78
CA SER A 22 0.85 -3.34 2.22
C SER A 22 0.68 -2.02 1.47
N GLY A 23 1.20 -0.90 2.01
CA GLY A 23 1.18 0.40 1.35
C GLY A 23 1.94 0.37 0.02
N PHE A 24 3.13 -0.22 0.02
CA PHE A 24 3.93 -0.41 -1.19
C PHE A 24 3.20 -1.27 -2.24
N PHE A 25 2.62 -2.38 -1.82
CA PHE A 25 1.84 -3.26 -2.70
C PHE A 25 0.62 -2.55 -3.30
N ILE A 26 -0.11 -1.75 -2.50
CA ILE A 26 -1.26 -0.97 -2.97
C ILE A 26 -0.82 0.08 -4.00
N ILE A 27 0.28 0.80 -3.76
CA ILE A 27 0.81 1.79 -4.71
C ILE A 27 1.16 1.10 -6.03
N LEU A 28 1.86 -0.04 -6.01
CA LEU A 28 2.22 -0.77 -7.21
C LEU A 28 0.99 -1.25 -7.98
N THR A 29 0.04 -1.91 -7.31
CA THR A 29 -1.17 -2.44 -7.94
C THR A 29 -2.06 -1.35 -8.49
N LYS A 30 -2.20 -0.25 -7.75
CA LYS A 30 -3.00 0.89 -8.19
C LYS A 30 -2.35 1.69 -9.31
N THR A 31 -1.04 1.89 -9.28
CA THR A 31 -0.31 2.50 -10.40
C THR A 31 -0.44 1.64 -11.65
N TYR A 32 -0.45 0.33 -11.49
CA TYR A 32 -0.65 -0.61 -12.58
C TYR A 32 -2.07 -0.55 -13.17
N SER A 33 -3.12 -0.51 -12.31
CA SER A 33 -4.52 -0.52 -12.76
C SER A 33 -5.03 0.84 -13.20
N ASP A 34 -4.64 1.91 -12.49
CA ASP A 34 -5.21 3.25 -12.65
C ASP A 34 -4.24 4.21 -13.38
N GLY A 35 -3.03 3.73 -13.71
CA GLY A 35 -2.00 4.50 -14.41
C GLY A 35 -1.18 5.41 -13.48
N PHE A 36 -0.27 6.18 -14.08
CA PHE A 36 0.64 7.09 -13.37
C PHE A 36 -0.06 8.18 -12.55
N TYR A 37 -1.30 8.49 -12.86
CA TYR A 37 -2.09 9.47 -12.09
C TYR A 37 -2.21 9.09 -10.62
N TYR A 38 -2.15 7.80 -10.29
CA TYR A 38 -2.18 7.33 -8.90
C TYR A 38 -0.93 7.71 -8.09
N LEU A 39 0.17 8.10 -8.74
CA LEU A 39 1.36 8.59 -8.04
C LEU A 39 1.21 10.03 -7.52
N ILE A 40 0.29 10.83 -8.07
CA ILE A 40 0.08 12.22 -7.65
C ILE A 40 -0.24 12.32 -6.14
N PRO A 41 -1.21 11.55 -5.58
CA PRO A 41 -1.44 11.54 -4.13
C PRO A 41 -0.20 11.17 -3.31
N THR A 42 0.67 10.29 -3.83
CA THR A 42 1.89 9.88 -3.14
C THR A 42 2.87 11.05 -2.97
N VAL A 43 2.98 11.93 -3.97
CA VAL A 43 3.80 13.16 -3.87
C VAL A 43 3.23 14.09 -2.79
N PHE A 44 1.92 14.23 -2.70
CA PHE A 44 1.29 15.03 -1.64
C PHE A 44 1.53 14.49 -0.24
N ILE A 45 1.63 13.17 -0.06
CA ILE A 45 2.01 12.55 1.21
C ILE A 45 3.41 12.98 1.64
N ILE A 46 4.37 13.06 0.70
CA ILE A 46 5.72 13.54 0.99
C ILE A 46 5.69 15.01 1.44
N ILE A 47 4.95 15.85 0.73
CA ILE A 47 4.79 17.27 1.08
C ILE A 47 4.16 17.40 2.48
N GLN A 48 3.10 16.63 2.77
CA GLN A 48 2.45 16.60 4.07
C GLN A 48 3.44 16.21 5.19
N MET A 49 4.35 15.25 4.95
CA MET A 49 5.37 14.88 5.92
C MET A 49 6.32 16.05 6.23
N PHE A 50 6.77 16.78 5.21
CA PHE A 50 7.60 17.97 5.42
C PHE A 50 6.87 19.04 6.24
N ILE A 51 5.61 19.33 5.93
CA ILE A 51 4.78 20.28 6.69
C ILE A 51 4.66 19.81 8.15
N THR A 52 4.41 18.54 8.39
CA THR A 52 4.30 17.98 9.73
C THR A 52 5.60 18.16 10.52
N VAL A 53 6.75 17.83 9.93
CA VAL A 53 8.05 17.92 10.62
C VAL A 53 8.45 19.35 10.92
N TYR A 54 8.29 20.27 9.98
CA TYR A 54 8.79 21.65 10.14
C TYR A 54 7.80 22.59 10.84
N PHE A 55 6.49 22.36 10.69
CA PHE A 55 5.49 23.26 11.26
C PHE A 55 4.76 22.67 12.47
N LEU A 56 4.40 21.38 12.43
CA LEU A 56 3.57 20.79 13.48
C LEU A 56 4.40 20.35 14.67
N ILE A 57 5.44 19.54 14.44
CA ILE A 57 6.25 18.96 15.52
C ILE A 57 6.88 20.03 16.45
N PRO A 58 7.48 21.12 15.96
CA PRO A 58 8.05 22.15 16.84
C PRO A 58 7.01 22.82 17.74
N ARG A 59 5.75 22.86 17.33
CA ARG A 59 4.65 23.46 18.10
C ARG A 59 4.01 22.49 19.08
N MET A 60 4.31 21.18 18.99
CA MET A 60 3.77 20.17 19.87
C MET A 60 4.56 20.02 21.18
N GLY A 61 5.50 20.92 21.48
CA GLY A 61 6.31 20.86 22.70
C GLY A 61 5.50 20.79 23.99
N GLU A 62 4.37 21.48 24.03
CA GLU A 62 3.44 21.51 25.16
C GLU A 62 2.78 20.15 25.45
N PHE A 63 2.69 19.28 24.44
CA PHE A 63 2.02 17.97 24.51
C PHE A 63 2.99 16.79 24.71
N LEU A 64 4.28 17.05 24.86
CA LEU A 64 5.29 15.98 25.04
C LEU A 64 5.09 15.13 26.31
N GLY A 65 4.29 15.61 27.27
CA GLY A 65 3.89 14.87 28.46
C GLY A 65 2.78 13.85 28.24
N ASN A 66 1.96 14.03 27.20
CA ASN A 66 0.77 13.23 26.95
C ASN A 66 1.14 11.87 26.33
N VAL A 67 0.43 10.83 26.78
CA VAL A 67 0.67 9.45 26.34
C VAL A 67 0.10 9.20 24.94
N SER A 68 -0.92 9.97 24.53
CA SER A 68 -1.61 9.80 23.26
C SER A 68 -2.13 11.12 22.70
N VAL A 69 -2.37 11.13 21.37
CA VAL A 69 -3.02 12.27 20.69
C VAL A 69 -4.41 12.53 21.25
N ALA A 70 -5.13 11.48 21.67
CA ALA A 70 -6.45 11.62 22.28
C ALA A 70 -6.38 12.35 23.63
N GLU A 71 -5.32 12.14 24.40
CA GLU A 71 -5.10 12.84 25.65
C GLU A 71 -4.81 14.33 25.41
N ALA A 72 -3.90 14.63 24.48
CA ALA A 72 -3.59 16.00 24.10
C ALA A 72 -4.83 16.76 23.60
N MET A 73 -5.68 16.11 22.79
CA MET A 73 -6.95 16.71 22.36
C MET A 73 -7.92 16.90 23.51
N GLY A 74 -7.92 16.00 24.50
CA GLY A 74 -8.73 16.09 25.70
C GLY A 74 -8.35 17.26 26.60
N ASP A 75 -7.07 17.56 26.68
CA ASP A 75 -6.55 18.69 27.48
C ASP A 75 -6.94 20.05 26.87
N ILE A 76 -7.04 20.13 25.52
CA ILE A 76 -7.43 21.38 24.85
C ILE A 76 -8.95 21.53 24.77
N TYR A 77 -9.65 20.46 24.36
CA TYR A 77 -11.06 20.54 23.95
C TYR A 77 -12.02 19.79 24.88
N GLY A 78 -11.50 19.17 25.93
CA GLY A 78 -12.31 18.48 26.93
C GLY A 78 -12.55 16.99 26.67
N LYS A 79 -13.23 16.34 27.63
CA LYS A 79 -13.39 14.88 27.70
C LYS A 79 -14.12 14.25 26.51
N GLU A 80 -15.10 14.96 25.94
CA GLU A 80 -15.89 14.49 24.80
C GLU A 80 -15.01 14.31 23.57
N ILE A 81 -14.16 15.30 23.31
CA ILE A 81 -13.21 15.25 22.16
C ILE A 81 -12.14 14.19 22.38
N ARG A 82 -11.69 13.98 23.63
CA ARG A 82 -10.79 12.87 23.98
C ARG A 82 -11.40 11.52 23.57
N LEU A 83 -12.68 11.29 23.90
CA LEU A 83 -13.38 10.04 23.59
C LEU A 83 -13.52 9.84 22.06
N ILE A 84 -13.98 10.87 21.36
CA ILE A 84 -14.14 10.83 19.89
C ILE A 84 -12.78 10.54 19.22
N THR A 85 -11.72 11.24 19.60
CA THR A 85 -10.38 11.05 19.05
C THR A 85 -9.86 9.64 19.33
N ALA A 86 -10.12 9.09 20.52
CA ALA A 86 -9.72 7.72 20.85
C ALA A 86 -10.45 6.69 19.99
N ILE A 87 -11.77 6.82 19.81
CA ILE A 87 -12.56 5.93 18.97
C ILE A 87 -12.09 5.99 17.51
N CYS A 88 -11.90 7.18 16.95
CA CYS A 88 -11.37 7.35 15.58
C CYS A 88 -9.97 6.72 15.44
N GLY A 89 -9.11 6.88 16.44
CA GLY A 89 -7.79 6.26 16.47
C GLY A 89 -7.85 4.74 16.45
N ILE A 90 -8.72 4.14 17.25
CA ILE A 90 -8.93 2.69 17.27
C ILE A 90 -9.44 2.19 15.90
N LEU A 91 -10.45 2.82 15.34
CA LEU A 91 -11.02 2.44 14.04
C LEU A 91 -9.97 2.51 12.92
N LYS A 92 -9.14 3.58 12.91
CA LYS A 92 -8.02 3.72 11.97
C LYS A 92 -7.03 2.57 12.11
N MET A 93 -6.64 2.21 13.33
CA MET A 93 -5.67 1.13 13.57
C MET A 93 -6.23 -0.24 13.18
N VAL A 94 -7.47 -0.55 13.53
CA VAL A 94 -8.14 -1.80 13.14
C VAL A 94 -8.24 -1.91 11.61
N GLY A 95 -8.65 -0.84 10.94
CA GLY A 95 -8.70 -0.80 9.48
C GLY A 95 -7.32 -1.02 8.82
N GLY A 96 -6.27 -0.38 9.36
CA GLY A 96 -4.91 -0.55 8.88
C GLY A 96 -4.39 -1.98 9.02
N ILE A 97 -4.63 -2.61 10.16
CA ILE A 97 -4.25 -4.01 10.42
C ILE A 97 -5.02 -4.96 9.48
N ALA A 98 -6.31 -4.73 9.28
CA ALA A 98 -7.13 -5.55 8.39
C ALA A 98 -6.60 -5.53 6.95
N VAL A 99 -6.20 -4.36 6.43
CA VAL A 99 -5.59 -4.23 5.10
C VAL A 99 -4.26 -5.01 5.03
N GLN A 100 -3.40 -4.91 6.05
CA GLN A 100 -2.13 -5.63 6.07
C GLN A 100 -2.34 -7.15 6.03
N PHE A 101 -3.24 -7.69 6.82
CA PHE A 101 -3.56 -9.12 6.80
C PHE A 101 -4.17 -9.57 5.46
N LYS A 102 -5.01 -8.72 4.84
CA LYS A 102 -5.56 -9.01 3.52
C LYS A 102 -4.47 -9.14 2.45
N VAL A 103 -3.54 -8.18 2.42
CA VAL A 103 -2.39 -8.23 1.48
C VAL A 103 -1.52 -9.45 1.75
N PHE A 104 -1.24 -9.76 3.03
CA PHE A 104 -0.49 -10.95 3.40
C PHE A 104 -1.17 -12.23 2.91
N GLY A 105 -2.48 -12.38 3.14
CA GLY A 105 -3.25 -13.52 2.66
C GLY A 105 -3.20 -13.68 1.14
N ASN A 106 -3.29 -12.58 0.38
CA ASN A 106 -3.21 -12.60 -1.07
C ASN A 106 -1.81 -13.05 -1.56
N ILE A 107 -0.74 -12.57 -0.91
CA ILE A 107 0.64 -12.96 -1.25
C ILE A 107 0.85 -14.45 -1.00
N PHE A 108 0.41 -14.97 0.15
CA PHE A 108 0.54 -16.39 0.47
C PHE A 108 -0.29 -17.29 -0.45
N ASN A 109 -1.49 -16.85 -0.82
CA ASN A 109 -2.30 -17.55 -1.81
C ASN A 109 -1.58 -17.63 -3.16
N TYR A 110 -1.00 -16.53 -3.62
CA TYR A 110 -0.32 -16.47 -4.91
C TYR A 110 0.95 -17.34 -4.97
N PHE A 111 1.80 -17.27 -3.93
CA PHE A 111 3.10 -17.97 -3.95
C PHE A 111 3.04 -19.41 -3.46
N LEU A 112 2.19 -19.70 -2.48
CA LEU A 112 2.11 -21.02 -1.83
C LEU A 112 0.85 -21.80 -2.16
N GLY A 113 -0.10 -21.21 -2.90
CA GLY A 113 -1.40 -21.82 -3.17
C GLY A 113 -2.27 -22.04 -1.91
N MET A 114 -1.87 -21.44 -0.77
CA MET A 114 -2.60 -21.55 0.49
C MET A 114 -3.86 -20.69 0.45
N ASP A 115 -4.96 -21.19 1.00
CA ASP A 115 -6.16 -20.40 1.17
C ASP A 115 -5.87 -19.12 2.00
N SER A 116 -6.33 -17.99 1.49
CA SER A 116 -6.07 -16.67 2.08
C SER A 116 -6.53 -16.58 3.54
N THR A 117 -7.62 -17.26 3.90
CA THR A 117 -8.17 -17.26 5.26
C THR A 117 -7.23 -17.96 6.25
N TYR A 118 -6.71 -19.14 5.88
CA TYR A 118 -5.74 -19.84 6.72
C TYR A 118 -4.43 -19.07 6.85
N ALA A 119 -3.95 -18.42 5.79
CA ALA A 119 -2.76 -17.59 5.83
C ALA A 119 -2.94 -16.41 6.79
N ILE A 120 -4.10 -15.74 6.77
CA ILE A 120 -4.43 -14.63 7.68
C ILE A 120 -4.50 -15.11 9.13
N LEU A 121 -5.17 -16.24 9.39
CA LEU A 121 -5.28 -16.81 10.74
C LEU A 121 -3.90 -17.17 11.31
N LEU A 122 -3.05 -17.82 10.51
CA LEU A 122 -1.69 -18.16 10.91
C LEU A 122 -0.87 -16.91 11.24
N ALA A 123 -0.88 -15.92 10.35
CA ALA A 123 -0.15 -14.67 10.55
C ALA A 123 -0.64 -13.92 11.79
N SER A 124 -1.96 -13.83 11.98
CA SER A 124 -2.53 -13.16 13.15
C SER A 124 -2.15 -13.84 14.45
N ALA A 125 -2.17 -15.18 14.49
CA ALA A 125 -1.75 -15.95 15.65
C ALA A 125 -0.28 -15.69 16.01
N ILE A 126 0.62 -15.72 15.02
CA ILE A 126 2.05 -15.43 15.21
C ILE A 126 2.24 -14.00 15.76
N VAL A 127 1.57 -13.01 15.15
CA VAL A 127 1.68 -11.60 15.58
C VAL A 127 1.18 -11.42 17.01
N VAL A 128 0.04 -12.00 17.37
CA VAL A 128 -0.50 -11.93 18.73
C VAL A 128 0.44 -12.56 19.73
N VAL A 129 0.97 -13.75 19.43
CA VAL A 129 1.89 -14.45 20.33
C VAL A 129 3.16 -13.63 20.57
N TYR A 130 3.90 -13.25 19.52
CA TYR A 130 5.16 -12.54 19.74
C TYR A 130 4.96 -11.15 20.35
N SER A 131 3.88 -10.45 19.99
CA SER A 131 3.55 -9.13 20.52
C SER A 131 3.15 -9.18 22.00
N SER A 132 2.41 -10.22 22.41
CA SER A 132 1.99 -10.42 23.79
C SER A 132 3.19 -10.75 24.71
N PHE A 133 4.10 -11.60 24.26
CA PHE A 133 5.26 -11.98 25.06
C PHE A 133 6.41 -10.96 24.98
N GLY A 134 6.66 -10.37 23.83
CA GLY A 134 7.79 -9.48 23.63
C GLY A 134 7.49 -8.00 23.89
N GLY A 135 6.23 -7.62 23.89
CA GLY A 135 5.79 -6.25 24.10
C GLY A 135 6.40 -5.26 23.09
N ILE A 136 6.48 -3.99 23.49
CA ILE A 136 6.95 -2.90 22.61
C ILE A 136 8.40 -3.09 22.14
N ARG A 137 9.23 -3.79 22.91
CA ARG A 137 10.63 -4.04 22.52
C ARG A 137 10.72 -4.99 21.34
N ALA A 138 9.95 -6.07 21.35
CA ALA A 138 9.93 -7.01 20.22
C ALA A 138 9.44 -6.35 18.93
N VAL A 139 8.39 -5.52 19.03
CA VAL A 139 7.89 -4.74 17.90
C VAL A 139 8.96 -3.79 17.36
N THR A 140 9.65 -3.05 18.23
CA THR A 140 10.73 -2.15 17.78
C THR A 140 11.87 -2.90 17.10
N TYR A 141 12.24 -4.09 17.55
CA TYR A 141 13.26 -4.90 16.86
C TYR A 141 12.80 -5.38 15.48
N THR A 142 11.55 -5.81 15.34
CA THR A 142 11.00 -6.16 14.03
C THR A 142 10.96 -4.97 13.08
N ASP A 143 10.65 -3.77 13.59
CA ASP A 143 10.67 -2.52 12.82
C ASP A 143 12.07 -2.18 12.31
N VAL A 144 13.10 -2.38 13.13
CA VAL A 144 14.51 -2.17 12.73
C VAL A 144 14.88 -3.13 11.59
N ILE A 145 14.52 -4.42 11.71
CA ILE A 145 14.77 -5.40 10.65
C ILE A 145 14.01 -5.03 9.38
N GLN A 146 12.76 -4.62 9.51
CA GLN A 146 11.95 -4.15 8.38
C GLN A 146 12.56 -2.94 7.70
N PHE A 147 13.03 -1.95 8.46
CA PHE A 147 13.71 -0.76 7.94
C PHE A 147 14.94 -1.11 7.13
N ILE A 148 15.81 -2.00 7.65
CA ILE A 148 16.99 -2.48 6.94
C ILE A 148 16.59 -3.21 5.66
N THR A 149 15.61 -4.11 5.76
CA THR A 149 15.13 -4.89 4.61
C THR A 149 14.62 -3.98 3.50
N PHE A 150 13.76 -3.01 3.80
CA PHE A 150 13.29 -2.05 2.81
C PHE A 150 14.41 -1.17 2.26
N GLY A 151 15.36 -0.74 3.11
CA GLY A 151 16.51 0.05 2.71
C GLY A 151 17.41 -0.65 1.69
N PHE A 152 17.42 -1.98 1.65
CA PHE A 152 18.17 -2.78 0.68
C PHE A 152 17.31 -3.22 -0.49
N VAL A 153 16.15 -3.80 -0.23
CA VAL A 153 15.32 -4.46 -1.25
C VAL A 153 14.73 -3.46 -2.24
N VAL A 154 14.25 -2.31 -1.78
CA VAL A 154 13.63 -1.32 -2.67
C VAL A 154 14.63 -0.71 -3.65
N PRO A 155 15.83 -0.24 -3.23
CA PRO A 155 16.85 0.21 -4.18
C PRO A 155 17.33 -0.89 -5.12
N LEU A 156 17.47 -2.13 -4.61
CA LEU A 156 17.88 -3.27 -5.44
C LEU A 156 16.87 -3.54 -6.57
N ILE A 157 15.58 -3.56 -6.24
CA ILE A 157 14.51 -3.68 -7.24
C ILE A 157 14.60 -2.52 -8.24
N GLY A 158 14.81 -1.29 -7.77
CA GLY A 158 14.99 -0.12 -8.63
C GLY A 158 16.13 -0.28 -9.62
N VAL A 159 17.29 -0.76 -9.17
CA VAL A 159 18.45 -1.01 -10.04
C VAL A 159 18.17 -2.12 -11.05
N VAL A 160 17.54 -3.22 -10.62
CA VAL A 160 17.20 -4.33 -11.52
C VAL A 160 16.21 -3.88 -12.60
N LEU A 161 15.17 -3.13 -12.23
CA LEU A 161 14.20 -2.58 -13.18
C LEU A 161 14.84 -1.57 -14.12
N TRP A 162 15.69 -0.68 -13.61
CA TRP A 162 16.43 0.27 -14.44
C TRP A 162 17.30 -0.44 -15.49
N ASN A 163 18.05 -1.47 -15.07
CA ASN A 163 18.88 -2.25 -15.97
C ASN A 163 18.05 -3.00 -17.03
N HIS A 164 16.89 -3.52 -16.63
CA HIS A 164 15.97 -4.17 -17.56
C HIS A 164 15.43 -3.19 -18.61
N ILE A 165 15.00 -2.00 -18.21
CA ILE A 165 14.51 -0.95 -19.11
C ILE A 165 15.61 -0.51 -20.06
N TYR A 166 16.83 -0.27 -19.54
CA TYR A 166 17.98 0.16 -20.33
C TYR A 166 18.39 -0.88 -21.37
N ASN A 167 18.50 -2.15 -20.99
CA ASN A 167 18.94 -3.23 -21.89
C ASN A 167 17.90 -3.54 -22.98
N ASN A 168 16.61 -3.29 -22.74
CA ASN A 168 15.56 -3.49 -23.73
C ASN A 168 15.22 -2.24 -24.53
N ASN A 169 15.95 -1.13 -24.35
CA ASN A 169 15.72 0.17 -25.01
C ASN A 169 14.27 0.65 -24.90
N ILE A 170 13.62 0.36 -23.76
CA ILE A 170 12.22 0.77 -23.52
C ILE A 170 12.21 2.28 -23.28
N ALA A 171 11.54 3.03 -24.15
CA ALA A 171 11.42 4.47 -23.97
C ALA A 171 10.48 4.77 -22.78
N PHE A 172 10.87 5.74 -21.95
CA PHE A 172 10.06 6.14 -20.79
C PHE A 172 8.68 6.65 -21.20
N SER A 173 8.57 7.30 -22.37
CA SER A 173 7.30 7.70 -22.99
C SER A 173 6.38 6.52 -23.27
N GLU A 174 6.92 5.40 -23.72
CA GLU A 174 6.18 4.17 -23.98
C GLU A 174 5.62 3.55 -22.69
N ILE A 175 6.39 3.59 -21.61
CA ILE A 175 5.93 3.13 -20.29
C ILE A 175 4.75 3.97 -19.81
N ILE A 176 4.83 5.31 -19.95
CA ILE A 176 3.75 6.22 -19.56
C ILE A 176 2.52 6.00 -20.41
N GLU A 177 2.67 5.90 -21.72
CA GLU A 177 1.56 5.69 -22.65
C GLU A 177 0.84 4.39 -22.37
N ASN A 178 1.58 3.29 -22.21
CA ASN A 178 1.02 1.98 -21.87
C ASN A 178 0.33 1.98 -20.50
N SER A 179 0.87 2.69 -19.52
CA SER A 179 0.26 2.83 -18.19
C SER A 179 -1.05 3.61 -18.21
N ASN A 180 -1.17 4.64 -19.06
CA ASN A 180 -2.36 5.46 -19.17
C ASN A 180 -3.46 4.81 -20.04
N ASN A 181 -3.09 3.88 -20.92
CA ASN A 181 -4.02 3.17 -21.82
C ASN A 181 -4.69 1.94 -21.17
N GLY A 182 -4.45 1.70 -19.89
CA GLY A 182 -5.01 0.58 -19.12
C GLY A 182 -3.99 -0.53 -18.83
N PRO A 183 -4.41 -1.61 -18.18
CA PRO A 183 -3.49 -2.64 -17.74
C PRO A 183 -2.70 -3.19 -18.91
N ILE A 184 -1.38 -3.07 -18.82
CA ILE A 184 -0.47 -3.73 -19.77
C ILE A 184 -0.87 -5.20 -19.80
N ASN A 185 -1.17 -5.73 -20.97
CA ASN A 185 -1.50 -7.14 -21.14
C ASN A 185 -0.33 -8.01 -20.69
N ILE A 186 -0.31 -8.39 -19.41
CA ILE A 186 0.68 -9.33 -18.83
C ILE A 186 0.46 -10.74 -19.37
N TYR A 187 -0.66 -10.99 -20.01
CA TYR A 187 -0.92 -12.27 -20.69
C TYR A 187 -0.14 -12.32 -22.01
N LYS A 188 1.18 -12.48 -21.93
CA LYS A 188 2.00 -12.94 -23.06
C LYS A 188 1.38 -14.25 -23.57
N GLY A 189 0.59 -14.20 -24.61
CA GLY A 189 -0.11 -15.35 -25.19
C GLY A 189 -1.59 -15.13 -25.46
N TYR A 190 -2.17 -14.03 -25.00
CA TYR A 190 -3.57 -13.69 -25.31
C TYR A 190 -3.63 -12.37 -26.09
N ASN A 191 -4.15 -12.42 -27.29
CA ASN A 191 -4.53 -11.22 -28.03
C ASN A 191 -5.91 -10.78 -27.57
N ILE A 192 -6.01 -9.67 -26.86
CA ILE A 192 -7.30 -9.06 -26.50
C ILE A 192 -7.66 -8.10 -27.63
N ILE A 193 -8.64 -8.44 -28.40
CA ILE A 193 -9.22 -7.55 -29.41
C ILE A 193 -10.46 -6.90 -28.78
N ILE A 194 -10.41 -5.60 -28.54
CA ILE A 194 -11.58 -4.82 -28.12
C ILE A 194 -12.29 -4.40 -29.39
N ILE A 195 -13.40 -5.05 -29.70
CA ILE A 195 -14.28 -4.63 -30.79
C ILE A 195 -15.31 -3.67 -30.22
N LYS A 196 -15.29 -2.43 -30.68
CA LYS A 196 -16.39 -1.49 -30.47
C LYS A 196 -17.41 -1.72 -31.59
N GLU A 197 -18.51 -2.36 -31.27
CA GLU A 197 -19.67 -2.41 -32.15
C GLU A 197 -20.64 -1.27 -31.79
N GLU A 198 -20.93 -0.42 -32.73
CA GLU A 198 -22.05 0.51 -32.66
C GLU A 198 -23.30 -0.18 -33.23
N THR A 199 -24.16 -0.66 -32.36
CA THR A 199 -25.48 -1.13 -32.76
C THR A 199 -26.49 0.01 -32.66
N THR A 200 -27.02 0.44 -33.75
CA THR A 200 -28.13 1.42 -33.80
C THR A 200 -29.44 0.63 -33.81
N ASP A 201 -30.12 0.62 -32.68
CA ASP A 201 -31.48 0.09 -32.60
C ASP A 201 -32.42 1.25 -32.21
N ASN A 202 -33.40 1.53 -33.05
CA ASN A 202 -34.52 2.48 -32.88
C ASN A 202 -34.15 3.81 -32.16
N ASN A 203 -33.28 4.63 -32.80
CA ASN A 203 -32.91 5.98 -32.37
C ASN A 203 -32.05 6.09 -31.07
N THR A 204 -31.53 5.02 -30.54
CA THR A 204 -30.53 5.06 -29.47
C THR A 204 -29.28 4.30 -29.86
N THR A 205 -28.12 4.97 -29.90
CA THR A 205 -26.80 4.35 -30.09
C THR A 205 -26.34 3.74 -28.77
N LEU A 206 -26.41 2.42 -28.67
CA LEU A 206 -25.85 1.67 -27.57
C LEU A 206 -24.41 1.23 -27.91
N LEU A 207 -23.42 1.78 -27.20
CA LEU A 207 -22.03 1.34 -27.27
C LEU A 207 -21.87 0.03 -26.49
N ARG A 208 -21.88 -1.09 -27.19
CA ARG A 208 -21.60 -2.41 -26.59
C ARG A 208 -20.09 -2.70 -26.74
N ARG A 209 -19.38 -2.89 -25.66
CA ARG A 209 -17.98 -3.30 -25.66
C ARG A 209 -17.92 -4.82 -25.56
N ARG A 210 -17.48 -5.48 -26.61
CA ARG A 210 -17.13 -6.91 -26.56
C ARG A 210 -15.65 -7.06 -26.38
N ILE A 211 -15.24 -7.84 -25.37
CA ILE A 211 -13.85 -8.22 -25.13
C ILE A 211 -13.68 -9.64 -25.65
N ILE A 212 -12.97 -9.79 -26.77
CA ILE A 212 -12.62 -11.11 -27.30
C ILE A 212 -11.21 -11.44 -26.85
N VAL A 213 -11.07 -12.47 -26.03
CA VAL A 213 -9.78 -13.01 -25.61
C VAL A 213 -9.46 -14.18 -26.54
N THR A 214 -8.49 -13.99 -27.43
CA THR A 214 -8.04 -15.06 -28.34
C THR A 214 -6.78 -15.70 -27.77
N ASN A 215 -6.89 -16.95 -27.35
CA ASN A 215 -5.72 -17.80 -27.20
C ASN A 215 -5.53 -18.58 -28.51
N GLN A 216 -4.31 -18.91 -28.89
CA GLN A 216 -4.02 -19.62 -30.15
C GLN A 216 -4.81 -20.95 -30.32
N GLN A 217 -5.56 -21.39 -29.33
CA GLN A 217 -6.35 -22.64 -29.34
C GLN A 217 -7.84 -22.51 -28.98
N SER A 218 -8.34 -21.35 -28.51
CA SER A 218 -9.75 -21.18 -28.18
C SER A 218 -10.16 -19.71 -28.19
N ILE A 219 -11.34 -19.42 -28.73
CA ILE A 219 -11.99 -18.10 -28.65
C ILE A 219 -12.97 -18.17 -27.49
N ILE A 220 -12.76 -17.34 -26.46
CA ILE A 220 -13.71 -17.20 -25.36
C ILE A 220 -14.33 -15.80 -25.48
N GLU A 221 -15.63 -15.76 -25.72
CA GLU A 221 -16.41 -14.54 -25.86
C GLU A 221 -17.07 -14.21 -24.51
N TYR A 222 -16.86 -13.00 -24.00
CA TYR A 222 -17.55 -12.49 -22.81
C TYR A 222 -18.41 -11.30 -23.22
N GLU A 223 -19.71 -11.38 -22.89
CA GLU A 223 -20.68 -10.27 -23.01
C GLU A 223 -20.60 -9.28 -21.84
#